data_198ff37dd53b5ae583243bd6679b1d56
#
_entry.id   198ff37dd53b5ae583243bd6679b1d56
#
_cell.length_a   1.000
_cell.length_b   1.000
_cell.length_c   1.000
_cell.angle_alpha   90.00
_cell.angle_beta   90.00
_cell.angle_gamma   90.00
#
_symmetry.space_group_name_H-M   'P 1'
#
loop_
_entity.id
_entity.type
_entity.pdbx_description
1 polymer ?
#
loop_
_entity_poly.entity_id
_entity_poly.type
_entity_poly.pdbx_seq_one_letter_code
_entity_poly.pdbx_strand_id
1 'polypeptide(L)'
;MITVTIYRTKDEIKGFIVEGHSDYAEEGADIVCASVSILSYTVLNSLNLVAGITPENIEYSVDEDTGLMCLRTIENNYKTDIVYRNFMVGMELLLEDYSDYITLKFEEV
;
A
#
# COMPACT_ATOMS: atom_id res chain seq x y z
N MET A 1 5.33 7.10 12.81
CA MET A 1 4.44 7.56 11.71
C MET A 1 4.67 6.74 10.47
N ILE A 2 3.61 6.18 9.92
CA ILE A 2 3.64 5.46 8.66
C ILE A 2 3.10 6.40 7.58
N THR A 3 3.85 6.54 6.50
CA THR A 3 3.41 7.33 5.34
C THR A 3 3.15 6.40 4.18
N VAL A 4 1.95 6.48 3.63
CA VAL A 4 1.55 5.73 2.44
C VAL A 4 1.33 6.73 1.32
N THR A 5 2.09 6.58 0.25
CA THR A 5 1.99 7.44 -0.94
C THR A 5 1.45 6.61 -2.09
N ILE A 6 0.31 7.03 -2.62
CA ILE A 6 -0.34 6.37 -3.75
C ILE A 6 0.10 7.06 -5.03
N TYR A 7 0.67 6.31 -5.96
CA TYR A 7 1.05 6.81 -7.28
C TYR A 7 -0.08 6.59 -8.27
N ARG A 8 -0.46 7.65 -8.95
CA ARG A 8 -1.51 7.57 -9.96
C ARG A 8 -1.18 8.44 -11.17
N THR A 9 -1.73 8.06 -12.31
CA THR A 9 -1.76 8.88 -13.52
C THR A 9 -3.23 9.18 -13.78
N LYS A 10 -3.63 10.43 -13.61
CA LYS A 10 -5.04 10.82 -13.58
C LYS A 10 -5.75 10.04 -12.46
N ASP A 11 -6.74 9.22 -12.79
CA ASP A 11 -7.47 8.42 -11.81
C ASP A 11 -7.00 6.98 -11.70
N GLU A 12 -6.03 6.58 -12.53
CA GLU A 12 -5.52 5.21 -12.54
C GLU A 12 -4.36 5.05 -11.57
N ILE A 13 -4.52 4.14 -10.62
CA ILE A 13 -3.48 3.86 -9.63
C ILE A 13 -2.44 2.93 -10.25
N LYS A 14 -1.17 3.32 -10.14
CA LYS A 14 -0.02 2.59 -10.69
C LYS A 14 0.79 1.85 -9.64
N GLY A 15 0.65 2.22 -8.39
CA GLY A 15 1.40 1.63 -7.30
C GLY A 15 1.34 2.46 -6.04
N PHE A 16 2.13 2.09 -5.05
CA PHE A 16 2.23 2.83 -3.81
C PHE A 16 3.56 2.55 -3.10
N ILE A 17 3.90 3.44 -2.17
CA ILE A 17 5.04 3.26 -1.27
C ILE A 17 4.52 3.36 0.15
N VAL A 18 4.95 2.44 1.00
CA VAL A 18 4.74 2.48 2.45
C VAL A 18 6.10 2.75 3.09
N GLU A 19 6.19 3.82 3.88
CA GLU A 19 7.42 4.23 4.53
C GLU A 19 7.22 4.39 6.02
N GLY A 20 8.27 4.09 6.76
CA GLY A 20 8.29 4.23 8.20
C GLY A 20 7.70 3.04 8.93
N HIS A 21 8.00 2.99 10.20
CA HIS A 21 7.40 2.06 11.14
C HIS A 21 7.42 2.76 12.50
N SER A 22 6.60 2.27 13.42
CA SER A 22 6.66 2.79 14.77
C SER A 22 7.80 2.09 15.50
N ASP A 23 8.86 2.83 15.80
CA ASP A 23 9.98 2.35 16.63
C ASP A 23 9.59 2.28 18.10
N TYR A 24 8.42 2.80 18.44
CA TYR A 24 7.93 2.87 19.80
C TYR A 24 6.69 2.01 19.91
N ALA A 25 6.70 1.14 20.91
CA ALA A 25 5.54 0.35 21.30
C ALA A 25 4.48 1.24 21.96
N GLU A 26 4.00 2.26 21.26
CA GLU A 26 2.79 2.94 21.69
C GLU A 26 1.62 2.01 21.43
N GLU A 27 0.69 1.94 22.37
CA GLU A 27 -0.52 1.19 22.21
C GLU A 27 -1.26 1.65 20.95
N GLY A 28 -1.49 0.75 20.02
CA GLY A 28 -2.10 1.02 18.74
C GLY A 28 -1.13 1.14 17.57
N ALA A 29 0.12 1.54 17.79
CA ALA A 29 1.10 1.68 16.71
C ALA A 29 1.45 0.33 16.07
N ASP A 30 1.60 -0.73 16.88
CA ASP A 30 1.87 -2.08 16.39
C ASP A 30 0.68 -2.65 15.60
N ILE A 31 -0.54 -2.34 16.04
CA ILE A 31 -1.76 -2.72 15.34
C ILE A 31 -1.81 -2.06 13.96
N VAL A 32 -1.46 -0.78 13.89
CA VAL A 32 -1.43 -0.03 12.64
C VAL A 32 -0.38 -0.60 11.69
N CYS A 33 0.83 -0.85 12.17
CA CYS A 33 1.90 -1.44 11.34
C CYS A 33 1.47 -2.80 10.78
N ALA A 34 0.90 -3.67 11.61
CA ALA A 34 0.42 -4.98 11.18
C ALA A 34 -0.72 -4.85 10.16
N SER A 35 -1.64 -3.92 10.38
CA SER A 35 -2.77 -3.69 9.48
C SER A 35 -2.32 -3.19 8.12
N VAL A 36 -1.43 -2.19 8.08
CA VAL A 36 -0.88 -1.66 6.82
C VAL A 36 -0.10 -2.75 6.10
N SER A 37 0.69 -3.55 6.82
CA SER A 37 1.47 -4.63 6.23
C SER A 37 0.57 -5.68 5.58
N ILE A 38 -0.45 -6.15 6.26
CA ILE A 38 -1.34 -7.17 5.69
C ILE A 38 -2.10 -6.63 4.48
N LEU A 39 -2.55 -5.38 4.52
CA LEU A 39 -3.21 -4.75 3.37
C LEU A 39 -2.26 -4.66 2.19
N SER A 40 -1.01 -4.26 2.41
CA SER A 40 0.01 -4.09 1.38
C SER A 40 0.40 -5.42 0.73
N TYR A 41 0.65 -6.45 1.53
CA TYR A 41 0.97 -7.78 1.01
C TYR A 41 -0.23 -8.44 0.33
N THR A 42 -1.43 -8.15 0.79
CA THR A 42 -2.65 -8.63 0.14
C THR A 42 -2.76 -8.07 -1.27
N VAL A 43 -2.49 -6.78 -1.45
CA VAL A 43 -2.46 -6.17 -2.78
C VAL A 43 -1.41 -6.83 -3.66
N LEU A 44 -0.17 -6.95 -3.16
CA LEU A 44 0.93 -7.54 -3.92
C LEU A 44 0.55 -8.93 -4.44
N ASN A 45 0.00 -9.77 -3.60
CA ASN A 45 -0.40 -11.13 -3.97
C ASN A 45 -1.65 -11.13 -4.86
N SER A 46 -2.60 -10.26 -4.60
CA SER A 46 -3.85 -10.17 -5.38
C SER A 46 -3.62 -9.68 -6.80
N LEU A 47 -2.62 -8.83 -7.04
CA LEU A 47 -2.27 -8.41 -8.40
C LEU A 47 -1.94 -9.61 -9.29
N ASN A 48 -1.28 -10.63 -8.74
CA ASN A 48 -1.00 -11.86 -9.46
C ASN A 48 -2.19 -12.83 -9.39
N LEU A 49 -2.64 -13.18 -8.19
CA LEU A 49 -3.60 -14.27 -7.99
C LEU A 49 -5.02 -13.91 -8.41
N VAL A 50 -5.42 -12.67 -8.30
CA VAL A 50 -6.79 -12.21 -8.60
C VAL A 50 -6.84 -11.45 -9.91
N ALA A 51 -5.94 -10.49 -10.10
CA ALA A 51 -5.92 -9.68 -11.33
C ALA A 51 -5.18 -10.35 -12.48
N GLY A 52 -4.45 -11.44 -12.24
CA GLY A 52 -3.77 -12.20 -13.27
C GLY A 52 -2.56 -11.52 -13.89
N ILE A 53 -1.98 -10.55 -13.20
CA ILE A 53 -0.77 -9.87 -13.67
C ILE A 53 0.44 -10.80 -13.46
N THR A 54 1.21 -11.01 -14.52
CA THR A 54 2.41 -11.85 -14.42
C THR A 54 3.49 -11.19 -13.57
N PRO A 55 4.33 -11.97 -12.86
CA PRO A 55 5.35 -11.40 -11.98
C PRO A 55 6.29 -10.40 -12.66
N GLU A 56 6.58 -10.58 -13.96
CA GLU A 56 7.42 -9.66 -14.72
C GLU A 56 6.84 -8.24 -14.82
N ASN A 57 5.52 -8.12 -14.65
CA ASN A 57 4.81 -6.84 -14.74
C ASN A 57 4.50 -6.25 -13.36
N ILE A 58 5.01 -6.87 -12.30
CA ILE A 58 4.89 -6.38 -10.93
C ILE A 58 6.29 -6.11 -10.40
N GLU A 59 6.57 -4.84 -10.10
CA GLU A 59 7.82 -4.44 -9.47
C GLU A 59 7.56 -4.21 -7.99
N TYR A 60 8.34 -4.84 -7.11
CA TYR A 60 8.25 -4.55 -5.70
C TYR A 60 9.59 -4.70 -5.02
N SER A 61 9.76 -3.98 -3.92
CA SER A 61 10.91 -4.11 -3.06
C SER A 61 10.47 -3.88 -1.61
N VAL A 62 11.14 -4.59 -0.71
CA VAL A 62 10.89 -4.48 0.73
C VAL A 62 12.21 -4.32 1.43
N ASP A 63 12.32 -3.31 2.29
CA ASP A 63 13.45 -3.13 3.18
C ASP A 63 12.94 -3.26 4.62
N GLU A 64 13.24 -4.38 5.24
CA GLU A 64 12.76 -4.67 6.60
C GLU A 64 13.39 -3.75 7.65
N ASP A 65 14.58 -3.26 7.41
CA ASP A 65 15.28 -2.39 8.35
C ASP A 65 14.64 -1.00 8.43
N THR A 66 14.19 -0.47 7.31
CA THR A 66 13.57 0.86 7.23
C THR A 66 12.05 0.83 7.24
N GLY A 67 11.46 -0.36 7.10
CA GLY A 67 10.01 -0.49 6.95
C GLY A 67 9.49 0.04 5.62
N LEU A 68 10.34 0.09 4.61
CA LEU A 68 9.96 0.56 3.27
C LEU A 68 9.42 -0.59 2.43
N MET A 69 8.28 -0.37 1.79
CA MET A 69 7.75 -1.25 0.76
C MET A 69 7.35 -0.41 -0.44
N CYS A 70 7.90 -0.75 -1.60
CA CYS A 70 7.53 -0.12 -2.87
C CYS A 70 6.83 -1.15 -3.75
N LEU A 71 5.73 -0.77 -4.36
CA LEU A 71 4.98 -1.61 -5.27
C LEU A 71 4.55 -0.80 -6.49
N ARG A 72 4.76 -1.36 -7.67
CA ARG A 72 4.35 -0.74 -8.92
C ARG A 72 3.96 -1.82 -9.93
N THR A 73 2.88 -1.57 -10.68
CA THR A 73 2.49 -2.41 -11.80
C THR A 73 2.85 -1.75 -13.12
N ILE A 74 3.49 -2.50 -14.00
CA ILE A 74 3.84 -2.05 -15.35
C ILE A 74 2.62 -2.19 -16.25
N GLU A 75 1.92 -3.31 -16.15
CA GLU A 75 0.64 -3.54 -16.81
C GLU A 75 -0.50 -3.14 -15.87
N ASN A 76 -1.40 -2.28 -16.35
CA ASN A 76 -2.54 -1.80 -15.57
C ASN A 76 -3.82 -1.97 -16.38
N ASN A 77 -4.87 -2.45 -15.71
CA ASN A 77 -6.18 -2.65 -16.32
C ASN A 77 -7.27 -2.47 -15.24
N TYR A 78 -8.53 -2.74 -15.59
CA TYR A 78 -9.62 -2.57 -14.63
C TYR A 78 -9.49 -3.48 -13.40
N LYS A 79 -8.83 -4.63 -13.53
CA LYS A 79 -8.63 -5.55 -12.40
C LYS A 79 -7.57 -5.02 -11.43
N THR A 80 -6.47 -4.48 -11.94
CA THR A 80 -5.47 -3.83 -11.08
C THR A 80 -6.08 -2.64 -10.38
N ASP A 81 -6.92 -1.88 -11.06
CA ASP A 81 -7.60 -0.73 -10.47
C ASP A 81 -8.50 -1.16 -9.31
N ILE A 82 -9.27 -2.22 -9.48
CA ILE A 82 -10.12 -2.75 -8.40
C ILE A 82 -9.28 -3.17 -7.19
N VAL A 83 -8.18 -3.89 -7.41
CA VAL A 83 -7.29 -4.33 -6.33
C VAL A 83 -6.74 -3.13 -5.57
N TYR A 84 -6.23 -2.12 -6.28
CA TYR A 84 -5.70 -0.92 -5.63
C TYR A 84 -6.78 -0.12 -4.90
N ARG A 85 -7.98 -0.02 -5.45
CA ARG A 85 -9.08 0.68 -4.79
C ARG A 85 -9.54 -0.02 -3.52
N ASN A 86 -9.48 -1.34 -3.47
CA ASN A 86 -9.73 -2.08 -2.23
C ASN A 86 -8.70 -1.74 -1.15
N PHE A 87 -7.44 -1.60 -1.54
CA PHE A 87 -6.40 -1.13 -0.64
C PHE A 87 -6.73 0.26 -0.09
N MET A 88 -7.17 1.17 -0.96
CA MET A 88 -7.59 2.51 -0.57
C MET A 88 -8.72 2.49 0.46
N VAL A 89 -9.72 1.64 0.26
CA VAL A 89 -10.81 1.46 1.23
C VAL A 89 -10.26 1.02 2.58
N GLY A 90 -9.34 0.06 2.59
CA GLY A 90 -8.69 -0.39 3.82
C GLY A 90 -7.92 0.74 4.52
N MET A 91 -7.20 1.55 3.75
CA MET A 91 -6.47 2.69 4.31
C MET A 91 -7.43 3.74 4.89
N GLU A 92 -8.52 4.02 4.22
CA GLU A 92 -9.53 4.96 4.72
C GLU A 92 -10.17 4.47 6.02
N LEU A 93 -10.41 3.16 6.15
CA LEU A 93 -10.92 2.57 7.39
C LEU A 93 -9.91 2.75 8.54
N LEU A 94 -8.62 2.55 8.26
CA LEU A 94 -7.59 2.77 9.27
C LEU A 94 -7.49 4.23 9.68
N LEU A 95 -7.66 5.15 8.74
CA LEU A 95 -7.61 6.59 9.04
C LEU A 95 -8.75 7.06 9.94
N GLU A 96 -9.88 6.36 9.96
CA GLU A 96 -10.99 6.72 10.87
C GLU A 96 -10.56 6.68 12.33
N ASP A 97 -9.78 5.67 12.74
CA ASP A 97 -9.41 5.45 14.13
C ASP A 97 -7.93 5.72 14.42
N TYR A 98 -7.07 5.73 13.40
CA TYR A 98 -5.61 5.75 13.57
C TYR A 98 -4.92 6.87 12.77
N SER A 99 -5.61 7.98 12.54
CA SER A 99 -5.05 9.10 11.78
C SER A 99 -3.80 9.71 12.41
N ASP A 100 -3.61 9.52 13.71
CA ASP A 100 -2.41 10.00 14.40
C ASP A 100 -1.15 9.20 14.04
N TYR A 101 -1.31 8.03 13.44
CA TYR A 101 -0.21 7.11 13.14
C TYR A 101 0.05 6.96 11.64
N ILE A 102 -0.85 7.43 10.78
CA ILE A 102 -0.78 7.23 9.32
C ILE A 102 -0.98 8.54 8.58
N THR A 103 -0.13 8.78 7.60
CA THR A 103 -0.32 9.83 6.60
C THR A 103 -0.57 9.18 5.25
N LEU A 104 -1.67 9.52 4.60
CA LEU A 104 -1.99 9.06 3.26
C LEU A 104 -1.84 10.21 2.28
N LYS A 105 -1.01 10.02 1.27
CA LYS A 105 -0.71 11.02 0.24
C LYS A 105 -0.95 10.45 -1.15
N PHE A 106 -1.18 11.35 -2.10
CA PHE A 106 -1.29 11.01 -3.52
C PHE A 106 -0.23 11.75 -4.30
N GLU A 107 0.37 11.08 -5.27
CA GLU A 107 1.37 11.67 -6.14
C GLU A 107 1.04 11.32 -7.58
N GLU A 108 0.95 12.35 -8.43
CA GLU A 108 0.76 12.15 -9.86
C GLU A 108 2.11 11.79 -10.52
N VAL A 109 2.07 10.78 -11.35
CA VAL A 109 3.27 10.30 -12.04
C VAL A 109 3.10 10.28 -13.56
#